data_6665fcd523ad4bd143d099d52817751c
#
_entry.id   6665fcd523ad4bd143d099d52817751c
#
_cell.length_a   1.000
_cell.length_b   1.000
_cell.length_c   1.000
_cell.angle_alpha   90.00
_cell.angle_beta   90.00
_cell.angle_gamma   90.00
#
_symmetry.space_group_name_H-M   'P 1'
#
loop_
_entity.id
_entity.type
_entity.pdbx_description
1 polymer ?
#
loop_
_entity_poly.entity_id
_entity_poly.type
_entity_poly.pdbx_seq_one_letter_code
_entity_poly.pdbx_strand_id
1 'polypeptide(L)'
;MKTPRHIVSAALVAVAACFLLSGCATHRGGAAAAGAVLSSWNADAPARAALVEYVAAVTDPAGQDFIPPEGRVAVFDLDGTLFCETDPNYFDYTLLVHRVTEDPDYRDRASAEERETVRKILEMNATGVAAKGLETDHGRAVASAFTGFTLDEFDRYVQAFKKLPMPGYDGMARGEGWYRPMLEVADYLAANGFQVWVVSGTDRFIVRGIVSGSPLAVPPERIIGSDEAVVATGQDGADGLGYQLREGDEVGLGGRFIVKNLKMNKVAAIVREIGRRPVLAFGNSTGDSSMAAWTTRGNPARSLAFMLCCDDTVRENGNPAKAEKMRALCAENGWIPVSMKGDWKTIYGDGVSRKPVRAE
;
A
#
# COMPACT_ATOMS: atom_id res chain seq x y z
N MET A 1 -76.05 30.18 20.55
CA MET A 1 -74.57 30.42 20.53
C MET A 1 -74.05 29.71 19.28
N LYS A 2 -73.45 30.48 18.37
CA LYS A 2 -73.19 30.12 16.98
C LYS A 2 -71.83 29.48 16.83
N THR A 3 -71.72 28.30 16.22
CA THR A 3 -70.47 27.66 15.73
C THR A 3 -70.19 28.09 14.32
N PRO A 4 -68.93 28.45 13.93
CA PRO A 4 -68.60 28.69 12.56
C PRO A 4 -68.08 27.40 11.86
N ARG A 5 -68.53 27.25 10.63
CA ARG A 5 -68.19 26.20 9.66
C ARG A 5 -66.77 26.47 9.10
N HIS A 6 -65.94 25.42 9.07
CA HIS A 6 -64.65 25.43 8.33
C HIS A 6 -64.88 24.93 6.90
N ILE A 7 -64.42 25.74 5.95
CA ILE A 7 -64.36 25.47 4.52
C ILE A 7 -63.07 24.71 4.25
N VAL A 8 -63.20 23.50 3.68
CA VAL A 8 -62.05 22.72 3.18
C VAL A 8 -61.86 23.00 1.71
N SER A 9 -60.76 23.63 1.34
CA SER A 9 -60.34 23.78 -0.04
C SER A 9 -59.54 22.57 -0.48
N ALA A 10 -60.04 21.86 -1.50
CA ALA A 10 -59.34 20.75 -2.17
C ALA A 10 -58.32 21.33 -3.17
N ALA A 11 -57.03 21.09 -2.98
CA ALA A 11 -56.02 21.36 -3.97
C ALA A 11 -55.75 20.10 -4.82
N LEU A 12 -56.05 20.22 -6.13
CA LEU A 12 -55.66 19.20 -7.13
C LEU A 12 -54.16 19.22 -7.34
N VAL A 13 -53.51 18.10 -7.07
CA VAL A 13 -52.10 17.87 -7.45
C VAL A 13 -52.10 17.10 -8.78
N ALA A 14 -51.65 17.76 -9.82
CA ALA A 14 -51.40 17.15 -11.13
C ALA A 14 -50.03 16.40 -11.08
N VAL A 15 -50.07 15.07 -11.20
CA VAL A 15 -48.87 14.23 -11.33
C VAL A 15 -48.49 14.20 -12.80
N ALA A 16 -47.44 14.89 -13.17
CA ALA A 16 -46.79 14.77 -14.46
C ALA A 16 -45.87 13.54 -14.47
N ALA A 17 -46.25 12.52 -15.22
CA ALA A 17 -45.42 11.33 -15.45
C ALA A 17 -44.34 11.68 -16.50
N CYS A 18 -43.09 11.88 -16.05
CA CYS A 18 -41.92 11.91 -16.93
C CYS A 18 -41.51 10.47 -17.26
N PHE A 19 -41.78 10.01 -18.47
CA PHE A 19 -41.14 8.81 -19.04
C PHE A 19 -39.67 9.12 -19.33
N LEU A 20 -38.78 8.61 -18.47
CA LEU A 20 -37.36 8.55 -18.78
C LEU A 20 -37.12 7.39 -19.75
N LEU A 21 -36.84 7.71 -20.99
CA LEU A 21 -36.26 6.79 -21.95
C LEU A 21 -34.85 6.43 -21.50
N SER A 22 -34.70 5.28 -20.85
CA SER A 22 -33.39 4.66 -20.61
C SER A 22 -32.80 4.19 -21.94
N GLY A 23 -31.93 5.01 -22.53
CA GLY A 23 -31.11 4.60 -23.65
C GLY A 23 -30.14 3.52 -23.19
N CYS A 24 -30.22 2.33 -23.78
CA CYS A 24 -29.15 1.31 -23.70
C CYS A 24 -27.85 1.90 -24.27
N ALA A 25 -26.98 2.39 -23.40
CA ALA A 25 -25.58 2.66 -23.77
C ALA A 25 -24.87 1.30 -23.88
N THR A 26 -24.64 0.86 -25.09
CA THR A 26 -23.84 -0.33 -25.39
C THR A 26 -22.42 -0.16 -24.87
N HIS A 27 -22.02 -0.99 -23.91
CA HIS A 27 -20.68 -1.06 -23.32
C HIS A 27 -19.65 -1.54 -24.37
N ARG A 28 -19.17 -0.61 -25.22
CA ARG A 28 -17.97 -0.78 -26.05
C ARG A 28 -16.78 0.04 -25.50
N GLY A 29 -16.80 0.44 -24.22
CA GLY A 29 -15.84 1.37 -23.64
C GLY A 29 -14.61 0.76 -22.96
N GLY A 30 -14.58 -0.55 -22.65
CA GLY A 30 -13.57 -1.09 -21.73
C GLY A 30 -12.13 -1.05 -22.26
N ALA A 31 -11.89 -1.43 -23.50
CA ALA A 31 -10.51 -1.55 -24.02
C ALA A 31 -9.87 -0.18 -24.38
N ALA A 32 -10.67 0.77 -24.91
CA ALA A 32 -10.16 2.11 -25.23
C ALA A 32 -9.90 2.95 -23.96
N ALA A 33 -10.74 2.80 -22.92
CA ALA A 33 -10.54 3.43 -21.62
C ALA A 33 -9.30 2.88 -20.91
N ALA A 34 -9.07 1.57 -20.93
CA ALA A 34 -7.89 0.93 -20.33
C ALA A 34 -6.57 1.40 -20.97
N GLY A 35 -6.56 1.66 -22.29
CA GLY A 35 -5.38 2.15 -23.02
C GLY A 35 -4.92 3.53 -22.56
N ALA A 36 -5.83 4.43 -22.21
CA ALA A 36 -5.52 5.75 -21.70
C ALA A 36 -5.13 5.74 -20.22
N VAL A 37 -5.71 4.84 -19.42
CA VAL A 37 -5.50 4.75 -17.97
C VAL A 37 -4.18 4.04 -17.61
N LEU A 38 -3.75 3.03 -18.38
CA LEU A 38 -2.48 2.29 -18.18
C LEU A 38 -1.41 2.78 -19.17
N SER A 39 -1.24 4.10 -19.27
CA SER A 39 -0.38 4.76 -20.26
C SER A 39 1.11 4.50 -20.04
N SER A 40 1.52 4.28 -18.81
CA SER A 40 2.90 3.96 -18.40
C SER A 40 3.31 2.52 -18.69
N TRP A 41 2.38 1.67 -19.13
CA TRP A 41 2.63 0.29 -19.52
C TRP A 41 2.88 0.18 -21.01
N ASN A 42 3.72 -0.76 -21.42
CA ASN A 42 3.84 -1.16 -22.82
C ASN A 42 2.51 -1.79 -23.29
N ALA A 43 2.11 -1.50 -24.52
CA ALA A 43 0.80 -1.92 -25.02
C ALA A 43 0.70 -3.46 -25.17
N ASP A 44 1.82 -4.10 -25.43
CA ASP A 44 2.02 -5.54 -25.63
C ASP A 44 2.46 -6.28 -24.35
N ALA A 45 2.53 -5.60 -23.20
CA ALA A 45 2.90 -6.21 -21.93
C ALA A 45 1.91 -7.31 -21.52
N PRO A 46 2.35 -8.58 -21.33
CA PRO A 46 1.45 -9.68 -20.98
C PRO A 46 0.71 -9.47 -19.66
N ALA A 47 1.39 -8.91 -18.66
CA ALA A 47 0.76 -8.62 -17.37
C ALA A 47 -0.34 -7.56 -17.47
N ARG A 48 -0.15 -6.52 -18.32
CA ARG A 48 -1.19 -5.53 -18.62
C ARG A 48 -2.39 -6.18 -19.30
N ALA A 49 -2.16 -7.02 -20.30
CA ALA A 49 -3.23 -7.73 -21.02
C ALA A 49 -4.05 -8.62 -20.07
N ALA A 50 -3.37 -9.40 -19.23
CA ALA A 50 -4.02 -10.26 -18.24
C ALA A 50 -4.87 -9.48 -17.22
N LEU A 51 -4.39 -8.32 -16.75
CA LEU A 51 -5.14 -7.46 -15.84
C LEU A 51 -6.40 -6.90 -16.50
N VAL A 52 -6.29 -6.38 -17.73
CA VAL A 52 -7.42 -5.79 -18.46
C VAL A 52 -8.48 -6.85 -18.77
N GLU A 53 -8.07 -8.04 -19.23
CA GLU A 53 -8.96 -9.18 -19.48
C GLU A 53 -9.68 -9.61 -18.20
N TYR A 54 -8.92 -9.73 -17.09
CA TYR A 54 -9.49 -10.10 -15.81
C TYR A 54 -10.56 -9.11 -15.36
N VAL A 55 -10.24 -7.81 -15.36
CA VAL A 55 -11.17 -6.77 -14.93
C VAL A 55 -12.42 -6.77 -15.81
N ALA A 56 -12.28 -6.89 -17.14
CA ALA A 56 -13.41 -6.97 -18.04
C ALA A 56 -14.32 -8.16 -17.72
N ALA A 57 -13.74 -9.34 -17.45
CA ALA A 57 -14.52 -10.56 -17.17
C ALA A 57 -15.28 -10.47 -15.83
N VAL A 58 -14.62 -9.97 -14.77
CA VAL A 58 -15.24 -9.96 -13.43
C VAL A 58 -16.18 -8.77 -13.19
N THR A 59 -16.17 -7.78 -14.09
CA THR A 59 -17.07 -6.62 -14.00
C THR A 59 -18.28 -6.71 -14.93
N ASP A 60 -18.31 -7.66 -15.86
CA ASP A 60 -19.45 -7.90 -16.76
C ASP A 60 -20.60 -8.58 -16.00
N PRO A 61 -21.73 -7.90 -15.76
CA PRO A 61 -22.86 -8.47 -15.01
C PRO A 61 -23.50 -9.69 -15.69
N ALA A 62 -23.28 -9.87 -17.00
CA ALA A 62 -23.77 -11.03 -17.76
C ALA A 62 -22.73 -12.16 -17.84
N GLY A 63 -21.50 -11.92 -17.39
CA GLY A 63 -20.40 -12.86 -17.44
C GLY A 63 -20.46 -13.94 -16.36
N GLN A 64 -19.93 -15.11 -16.67
CA GLN A 64 -19.85 -16.24 -15.72
C GLN A 64 -18.93 -15.90 -14.51
N ASP A 65 -17.91 -15.06 -14.72
CA ASP A 65 -16.94 -14.68 -13.71
C ASP A 65 -17.32 -13.42 -12.93
N PHE A 66 -18.57 -12.92 -13.11
CA PHE A 66 -19.00 -11.67 -12.46
C PHE A 66 -18.80 -11.70 -10.95
N ILE A 67 -18.14 -10.70 -10.45
CA ILE A 67 -17.96 -10.45 -9.01
C ILE A 67 -18.67 -9.14 -8.67
N PRO A 68 -19.65 -9.13 -7.75
CA PRO A 68 -20.31 -7.90 -7.33
C PRO A 68 -19.29 -6.94 -6.63
N PRO A 69 -19.51 -5.62 -6.68
CA PRO A 69 -18.53 -4.62 -6.22
C PRO A 69 -18.01 -4.85 -4.79
N GLU A 70 -18.85 -5.30 -3.88
CA GLU A 70 -18.48 -5.61 -2.50
C GLU A 70 -17.50 -6.80 -2.39
N GLY A 71 -17.42 -7.66 -3.40
CA GLY A 71 -16.48 -8.78 -3.49
C GLY A 71 -15.16 -8.41 -4.20
N ARG A 72 -15.06 -7.25 -4.84
CA ARG A 72 -13.89 -6.82 -5.60
C ARG A 72 -12.84 -6.22 -4.69
N VAL A 73 -12.13 -7.05 -3.95
CA VAL A 73 -11.03 -6.64 -3.05
C VAL A 73 -9.69 -6.91 -3.72
N ALA A 74 -8.88 -5.86 -3.87
CA ALA A 74 -7.50 -5.91 -4.35
C ALA A 74 -6.54 -5.49 -3.24
N VAL A 75 -5.52 -6.30 -2.96
CA VAL A 75 -4.51 -6.04 -1.94
C VAL A 75 -3.14 -5.83 -2.57
N PHE A 76 -2.45 -4.81 -2.13
CA PHE A 76 -1.13 -4.42 -2.62
C PHE A 76 -0.13 -4.41 -1.47
N ASP A 77 1.03 -5.02 -1.66
CA ASP A 77 2.19 -4.64 -0.88
C ASP A 77 2.61 -3.20 -1.23
N LEU A 78 3.42 -2.56 -0.38
CA LEU A 78 3.91 -1.20 -0.60
C LEU A 78 5.29 -1.20 -1.24
N ASP A 79 6.30 -1.61 -0.47
CA ASP A 79 7.72 -1.47 -0.83
C ASP A 79 8.10 -2.47 -1.93
N GLY A 80 8.57 -1.97 -3.07
CA GLY A 80 8.86 -2.78 -4.25
C GLY A 80 7.62 -3.17 -5.07
N THR A 81 6.41 -2.74 -4.65
CA THR A 81 5.15 -3.01 -5.35
C THR A 81 4.47 -1.72 -5.80
N LEU A 82 4.20 -0.80 -4.90
CA LEU A 82 3.65 0.53 -5.19
C LEU A 82 4.71 1.61 -5.11
N PHE A 83 5.75 1.39 -4.30
CA PHE A 83 6.74 2.36 -3.88
C PHE A 83 8.15 1.77 -3.94
N CYS A 84 9.16 2.62 -4.15
CA CYS A 84 10.57 2.23 -4.25
C CYS A 84 11.05 1.46 -3.01
N GLU A 85 11.66 0.30 -3.23
CA GLU A 85 12.19 -0.56 -2.18
C GLU A 85 13.65 -0.22 -1.83
N THR A 86 14.44 0.19 -2.82
CA THR A 86 15.90 0.12 -2.75
C THR A 86 16.60 1.46 -2.93
N ASP A 87 16.43 2.39 -1.96
CA ASP A 87 17.20 3.64 -1.96
C ASP A 87 17.65 4.10 -0.54
N PRO A 88 18.72 3.60 -0.05
CA PRO A 88 19.44 2.36 -0.37
C PRO A 88 18.66 1.11 0.07
N ASN A 89 17.59 1.29 0.86
CA ASN A 89 16.73 0.27 1.42
C ASN A 89 15.32 0.84 1.67
N TYR A 90 14.45 0.06 2.30
CA TYR A 90 13.07 0.45 2.64
C TYR A 90 12.99 1.83 3.31
N PHE A 91 11.92 2.54 3.02
CA PHE A 91 11.68 3.87 3.61
C PHE A 91 11.75 3.85 5.14
N ASP A 92 11.12 2.86 5.79
CA ASP A 92 11.10 2.73 7.26
C ASP A 92 12.49 2.39 7.85
N TYR A 93 13.34 1.65 7.11
CA TYR A 93 14.71 1.40 7.51
C TYR A 93 15.56 2.68 7.47
N THR A 94 15.40 3.45 6.41
CA THR A 94 16.12 4.73 6.27
C THR A 94 15.61 5.79 7.25
N LEU A 95 14.31 5.76 7.59
CA LEU A 95 13.72 6.61 8.62
C LEU A 95 14.32 6.31 10.01
N LEU A 96 14.45 5.03 10.37
CA LEU A 96 15.07 4.61 11.62
C LEU A 96 16.56 5.00 11.67
N VAL A 97 17.30 4.78 10.57
CA VAL A 97 18.71 5.21 10.48
C VAL A 97 18.81 6.72 10.73
N HIS A 98 18.00 7.51 10.04
CA HIS A 98 17.97 8.97 10.23
C HIS A 98 17.66 9.34 11.70
N ARG A 99 16.63 8.74 12.29
CA ARG A 99 16.23 9.00 13.68
C ARG A 99 17.38 8.75 14.67
N VAL A 100 18.07 7.63 14.52
CA VAL A 100 19.10 7.15 15.46
C VAL A 100 20.46 7.81 15.26
N THR A 101 20.77 8.27 14.03
CA THR A 101 22.12 8.76 13.71
C THR A 101 22.19 10.24 13.38
N GLU A 102 21.11 10.84 12.86
CA GLU A 102 21.14 12.19 12.30
C GLU A 102 20.23 13.16 13.07
N ASP A 103 19.10 12.68 13.63
CA ASP A 103 18.13 13.51 14.33
C ASP A 103 18.75 14.13 15.60
N PRO A 104 18.96 15.46 15.66
CA PRO A 104 19.61 16.11 16.79
C PRO A 104 18.81 15.99 18.11
N ASP A 105 17.51 15.78 18.01
CA ASP A 105 16.62 15.67 19.18
C ASP A 105 16.59 14.25 19.75
N TYR A 106 17.20 13.25 19.05
CA TYR A 106 17.10 11.86 19.49
C TYR A 106 18.43 11.09 19.49
N ARG A 107 19.30 11.31 18.52
CA ARG A 107 20.54 10.52 18.29
C ARG A 107 21.38 10.26 19.56
N ASP A 108 21.46 11.25 20.46
CA ASP A 108 22.25 11.12 21.67
C ASP A 108 21.54 10.29 22.76
N ARG A 109 20.22 10.07 22.62
CA ARG A 109 19.36 9.28 23.52
C ARG A 109 19.06 7.87 23.00
N ALA A 110 19.44 7.56 21.76
CA ALA A 110 19.17 6.26 21.16
C ALA A 110 19.75 5.12 22.00
N SER A 111 18.98 4.06 22.17
CA SER A 111 19.37 2.89 22.96
C SER A 111 20.48 2.07 22.28
N ALA A 112 21.11 1.17 23.01
CA ALA A 112 22.12 0.26 22.47
C ALA A 112 21.51 -0.70 21.43
N GLU A 113 20.26 -1.15 21.65
CA GLU A 113 19.51 -2.03 20.77
C GLU A 113 19.16 -1.33 19.45
N GLU A 114 18.75 -0.08 19.49
CA GLU A 114 18.47 0.74 18.29
C GLU A 114 19.73 0.96 17.47
N ARG A 115 20.85 1.33 18.11
CA ARG A 115 22.15 1.51 17.45
C ARG A 115 22.64 0.21 16.81
N GLU A 116 22.48 -0.92 17.50
CA GLU A 116 22.86 -2.24 16.96
C GLU A 116 21.98 -2.62 15.77
N THR A 117 20.68 -2.32 15.82
CA THR A 117 19.76 -2.53 14.69
C THR A 117 20.16 -1.68 13.49
N VAL A 118 20.47 -0.40 13.71
CA VAL A 118 20.98 0.49 12.65
C VAL A 118 22.29 -0.02 12.06
N ARG A 119 23.23 -0.52 12.90
CA ARG A 119 24.48 -1.13 12.41
C ARG A 119 24.20 -2.30 11.46
N LYS A 120 23.25 -3.20 11.83
CA LYS A 120 22.84 -4.33 10.98
C LYS A 120 22.19 -3.85 9.66
N ILE A 121 21.42 -2.78 9.69
CA ILE A 121 20.83 -2.18 8.49
C ILE A 121 21.92 -1.65 7.56
N LEU A 122 22.88 -0.88 8.09
CA LEU A 122 23.97 -0.33 7.30
C LEU A 122 24.88 -1.44 6.73
N GLU A 123 25.14 -2.49 7.49
CA GLU A 123 25.88 -3.66 7.01
C GLU A 123 25.12 -4.39 5.88
N MET A 124 23.79 -4.54 6.01
CA MET A 124 22.96 -5.09 4.93
C MET A 124 23.00 -4.21 3.68
N ASN A 125 22.98 -2.89 3.82
CA ASN A 125 23.08 -1.97 2.69
C ASN A 125 24.43 -2.13 1.95
N ALA A 126 25.51 -2.36 2.70
CA ALA A 126 26.85 -2.54 2.13
C ALA A 126 27.07 -3.93 1.50
N THR A 127 26.49 -4.98 2.09
CA THR A 127 26.78 -6.37 1.68
C THR A 127 25.67 -7.01 0.84
N GLY A 128 24.49 -6.44 0.85
CA GLY A 128 23.28 -7.06 0.27
C GLY A 128 22.74 -8.24 1.07
N VAL A 129 23.27 -8.53 2.28
CA VAL A 129 22.90 -9.69 3.10
C VAL A 129 22.29 -9.23 4.43
N ALA A 130 21.02 -9.56 4.64
CA ALA A 130 20.31 -9.25 5.88
C ALA A 130 20.77 -10.17 7.02
N ALA A 131 21.03 -9.60 8.19
CA ALA A 131 21.26 -10.38 9.41
C ALA A 131 20.00 -11.14 9.80
N LYS A 132 20.17 -12.34 10.37
CA LYS A 132 19.03 -13.16 10.87
C LYS A 132 18.26 -12.38 11.94
N GLY A 133 16.95 -12.29 11.79
CA GLY A 133 16.06 -11.62 12.73
C GLY A 133 15.96 -10.09 12.57
N LEU A 134 16.68 -9.51 11.61
CA LEU A 134 16.68 -8.04 11.40
C LEU A 134 15.28 -7.47 11.24
N GLU A 135 14.36 -8.16 10.57
CA GLU A 135 12.97 -7.72 10.39
C GLU A 135 12.25 -7.48 11.73
N THR A 136 12.50 -8.36 12.72
CA THR A 136 11.92 -8.22 14.07
C THR A 136 12.65 -7.17 14.90
N ASP A 137 13.99 -7.15 14.83
CA ASP A 137 14.81 -6.15 15.51
C ASP A 137 14.45 -4.74 15.03
N HIS A 138 14.25 -4.57 13.70
CA HIS A 138 13.82 -3.31 13.11
C HIS A 138 12.43 -2.89 13.64
N GLY A 139 11.44 -3.79 13.65
CA GLY A 139 10.12 -3.46 14.17
C GLY A 139 10.15 -3.01 15.63
N ARG A 140 10.99 -3.65 16.46
CA ARG A 140 11.19 -3.25 17.87
C ARG A 140 11.89 -1.89 17.98
N ALA A 141 12.91 -1.66 17.15
CA ALA A 141 13.66 -0.41 17.16
C ALA A 141 12.80 0.77 16.67
N VAL A 142 11.94 0.58 15.67
CA VAL A 142 10.99 1.62 15.24
C VAL A 142 10.03 1.95 16.37
N ALA A 143 9.37 0.93 16.95
CA ALA A 143 8.44 1.17 18.06
C ALA A 143 9.13 1.91 19.22
N SER A 144 10.36 1.52 19.59
CA SER A 144 11.14 2.13 20.66
C SER A 144 11.55 3.58 20.35
N ALA A 145 12.10 3.82 19.15
CA ALA A 145 12.66 5.12 18.76
C ALA A 145 11.63 6.25 18.66
N PHE A 146 10.36 5.91 18.50
CA PHE A 146 9.25 6.88 18.40
C PHE A 146 8.28 6.82 19.58
N THR A 147 8.66 6.11 20.66
CA THR A 147 7.88 6.08 21.91
C THR A 147 7.55 7.49 22.40
N GLY A 148 6.27 7.70 22.73
CA GLY A 148 5.77 8.95 23.31
C GLY A 148 5.41 10.03 22.28
N PHE A 149 5.62 9.79 20.99
CA PHE A 149 5.02 10.66 19.98
C PHE A 149 3.49 10.49 20.00
N THR A 150 2.74 11.58 19.92
CA THR A 150 1.35 11.52 19.51
C THR A 150 1.28 11.08 18.03
N LEU A 151 0.13 10.56 17.60
CA LEU A 151 -0.03 10.16 16.18
C LEU A 151 0.19 11.34 15.23
N ASP A 152 -0.23 12.55 15.63
CA ASP A 152 -0.05 13.77 14.84
C ASP A 152 1.42 14.21 14.78
N GLU A 153 2.17 14.06 15.89
CA GLU A 153 3.61 14.35 15.90
C GLU A 153 4.38 13.37 15.05
N PHE A 154 4.00 12.09 15.10
CA PHE A 154 4.62 11.07 14.29
C PHE A 154 4.35 11.29 12.80
N ASP A 155 3.10 11.59 12.41
CA ASP A 155 2.80 11.93 11.01
C ASP A 155 3.63 13.14 10.55
N ARG A 156 3.70 14.21 11.35
CA ARG A 156 4.54 15.38 11.02
C ARG A 156 6.01 15.02 10.82
N TYR A 157 6.54 14.09 11.62
CA TYR A 157 7.91 13.60 11.48
C TYR A 157 8.10 12.87 10.15
N VAL A 158 7.19 11.96 9.81
CA VAL A 158 7.21 11.24 8.52
C VAL A 158 7.07 12.23 7.36
N GLN A 159 6.17 13.23 7.44
CA GLN A 159 6.02 14.26 6.41
C GLN A 159 7.28 15.12 6.23
N ALA A 160 8.02 15.40 7.29
CA ALA A 160 9.30 16.10 7.19
C ALA A 160 10.36 15.24 6.49
N PHE A 161 10.46 13.96 6.86
CA PHE A 161 11.41 13.02 6.26
C PHE A 161 11.12 12.76 4.77
N LYS A 162 9.86 12.70 4.36
CA LYS A 162 9.44 12.58 2.95
C LYS A 162 10.03 13.67 2.04
N LYS A 163 10.29 14.87 2.58
CA LYS A 163 10.81 16.01 1.82
C LYS A 163 12.32 15.95 1.58
N LEU A 164 13.03 15.08 2.29
CA LEU A 164 14.47 14.93 2.10
C LEU A 164 14.78 14.33 0.72
N PRO A 165 15.90 14.72 0.09
CA PRO A 165 16.31 14.14 -1.19
C PRO A 165 16.47 12.63 -1.10
N MET A 166 16.06 11.91 -2.15
CA MET A 166 16.32 10.48 -2.28
C MET A 166 17.76 10.26 -2.74
N PRO A 167 18.62 9.56 -1.96
CA PRO A 167 20.07 9.55 -2.22
C PRO A 167 20.46 8.94 -3.57
N GLY A 168 19.78 7.89 -4.00
CA GLY A 168 20.07 7.14 -5.23
C GLY A 168 19.51 7.75 -6.51
N TYR A 169 18.77 8.87 -6.41
CA TYR A 169 18.09 9.48 -7.56
C TYR A 169 18.32 10.99 -7.62
N ASP A 170 18.30 11.52 -8.85
CA ASP A 170 18.17 12.94 -9.12
C ASP A 170 16.72 13.26 -9.44
N GLY A 171 16.23 14.43 -8.98
CA GLY A 171 14.88 14.91 -9.25
C GLY A 171 13.78 14.21 -8.44
N MET A 172 14.10 13.53 -7.33
CA MET A 172 13.12 12.82 -6.50
C MET A 172 13.40 13.01 -5.00
N ALA A 173 12.37 13.36 -4.23
CA ALA A 173 12.40 13.30 -2.77
C ALA A 173 11.97 11.90 -2.27
N ARG A 174 12.28 11.61 -0.99
CA ARG A 174 11.99 10.29 -0.38
C ARG A 174 10.51 9.90 -0.43
N GLY A 175 9.59 10.86 -0.37
CA GLY A 175 8.15 10.62 -0.45
C GLY A 175 7.60 10.48 -1.88
N GLU A 176 8.43 10.60 -2.91
CA GLU A 176 8.01 10.62 -4.32
C GLU A 176 8.34 9.31 -5.07
N GLY A 177 8.88 8.32 -4.37
CA GLY A 177 9.30 7.05 -4.95
C GLY A 177 8.16 6.13 -5.42
N TRP A 178 7.05 6.68 -5.92
CA TRP A 178 5.89 5.92 -6.38
C TRP A 178 6.11 5.35 -7.79
N TYR A 179 5.84 4.06 -7.96
CA TYR A 179 5.84 3.43 -9.28
C TYR A 179 4.60 3.88 -10.06
N ARG A 180 4.78 4.80 -11.00
CA ARG A 180 3.68 5.35 -11.82
C ARG A 180 2.81 4.28 -12.46
N PRO A 181 3.34 3.18 -13.05
CA PRO A 181 2.52 2.12 -13.62
C PRO A 181 1.60 1.44 -12.60
N MET A 182 2.03 1.34 -11.34
CA MET A 182 1.25 0.69 -10.30
C MET A 182 0.21 1.64 -9.67
N LEU A 183 0.47 2.95 -9.65
CA LEU A 183 -0.57 3.94 -9.34
C LEU A 183 -1.70 3.87 -10.37
N GLU A 184 -1.36 3.80 -11.67
CA GLU A 184 -2.34 3.63 -12.74
C GLU A 184 -3.16 2.33 -12.58
N VAL A 185 -2.55 1.23 -12.08
CA VAL A 185 -3.28 -0.01 -11.76
C VAL A 185 -4.26 0.21 -10.62
N ALA A 186 -3.83 0.87 -9.54
CA ALA A 186 -4.70 1.16 -8.40
C ALA A 186 -5.91 2.02 -8.82
N ASP A 187 -5.68 3.08 -9.60
CA ASP A 187 -6.72 3.96 -10.14
C ASP A 187 -7.66 3.21 -11.09
N TYR A 188 -7.11 2.37 -11.98
CA TYR A 188 -7.89 1.56 -12.92
C TYR A 188 -8.82 0.58 -12.17
N LEU A 189 -8.30 -0.07 -11.14
CA LEU A 189 -9.11 -0.97 -10.30
C LEU A 189 -10.18 -0.21 -9.53
N ALA A 190 -9.84 0.93 -8.91
CA ALA A 190 -10.81 1.76 -8.20
C ALA A 190 -11.93 2.26 -9.12
N ALA A 191 -11.60 2.70 -10.35
CA ALA A 191 -12.57 3.12 -11.36
C ALA A 191 -13.50 1.98 -11.83
N ASN A 192 -13.06 0.71 -11.67
CA ASN A 192 -13.85 -0.49 -11.96
C ASN A 192 -14.51 -1.11 -10.70
N GLY A 193 -14.65 -0.33 -9.63
CA GLY A 193 -15.38 -0.70 -8.41
C GLY A 193 -14.63 -1.66 -7.48
N PHE A 194 -13.30 -1.77 -7.61
CA PHE A 194 -12.50 -2.53 -6.65
C PHE A 194 -12.19 -1.69 -5.41
N GLN A 195 -12.18 -2.35 -4.27
CA GLN A 195 -11.64 -1.81 -3.04
C GLN A 195 -10.13 -2.08 -3.01
N VAL A 196 -9.34 -1.01 -3.15
CA VAL A 196 -7.88 -1.08 -3.09
C VAL A 196 -7.43 -0.96 -1.64
N TRP A 197 -6.59 -1.89 -1.20
CA TRP A 197 -6.01 -1.96 0.14
C TRP A 197 -4.49 -2.05 0.04
N VAL A 198 -3.79 -1.37 0.94
CA VAL A 198 -2.34 -1.55 1.14
C VAL A 198 -2.13 -2.53 2.30
N VAL A 199 -1.28 -3.55 2.08
CA VAL A 199 -0.95 -4.59 3.08
C VAL A 199 0.57 -4.72 3.14
N SER A 200 1.21 -3.87 3.93
CA SER A 200 2.66 -3.69 3.99
C SER A 200 3.32 -4.38 5.17
N GLY A 201 4.59 -4.74 5.00
CA GLY A 201 5.49 -5.11 6.10
C GLY A 201 6.07 -3.92 6.87
N THR A 202 5.97 -2.72 6.34
CA THR A 202 6.32 -1.46 6.99
C THR A 202 5.32 -1.13 8.11
N ASP A 203 5.73 -0.39 9.11
CA ASP A 203 4.85 0.07 10.19
C ASP A 203 3.63 0.83 9.64
N ARG A 204 2.45 0.57 10.21
CA ARG A 204 1.16 1.10 9.75
C ARG A 204 1.12 2.63 9.72
N PHE A 205 1.67 3.28 10.74
CA PHE A 205 1.64 4.74 10.84
C PHE A 205 2.66 5.38 9.89
N ILE A 206 3.79 4.72 9.66
CA ILE A 206 4.73 5.12 8.60
C ILE A 206 4.05 5.00 7.23
N VAL A 207 3.37 3.89 6.92
CA VAL A 207 2.66 3.72 5.64
C VAL A 207 1.59 4.79 5.47
N ARG A 208 0.79 5.08 6.51
CA ARG A 208 -0.19 6.17 6.49
C ARG A 208 0.46 7.52 6.18
N GLY A 209 1.58 7.80 6.84
CA GLY A 209 2.37 9.02 6.56
C GLY A 209 2.90 9.07 5.14
N ILE A 210 3.41 7.96 4.57
CA ILE A 210 3.86 7.89 3.18
C ILE A 210 2.71 8.17 2.22
N VAL A 211 1.54 7.55 2.44
CA VAL A 211 0.35 7.68 1.58
C VAL A 211 -0.32 9.05 1.72
N SER A 212 -0.29 9.66 2.90
CA SER A 212 -0.87 10.99 3.13
C SER A 212 -0.29 12.04 2.17
N GLY A 213 -1.16 12.70 1.40
CA GLY A 213 -0.76 13.70 0.41
C GLY A 213 -0.02 13.14 -0.81
N SER A 214 0.00 11.82 -1.01
CA SER A 214 0.58 11.16 -2.18
C SER A 214 -0.41 11.03 -3.34
N PRO A 215 0.04 10.63 -4.53
CA PRO A 215 -0.85 10.33 -5.65
C PRO A 215 -1.69 9.05 -5.45
N LEU A 216 -1.40 8.20 -4.47
CA LEU A 216 -2.17 6.99 -4.19
C LEU A 216 -3.46 7.33 -3.44
N ALA A 217 -4.61 7.20 -4.09
CA ALA A 217 -5.93 7.53 -3.52
C ALA A 217 -6.49 6.39 -2.64
N VAL A 218 -5.76 5.99 -1.59
CA VAL A 218 -6.20 4.97 -0.61
C VAL A 218 -6.41 5.64 0.75
N PRO A 219 -7.61 5.56 1.33
CA PRO A 219 -7.89 6.16 2.62
C PRO A 219 -7.20 5.39 3.77
N PRO A 220 -6.88 6.04 4.89
CA PRO A 220 -6.06 5.47 5.98
C PRO A 220 -6.64 4.21 6.62
N GLU A 221 -7.96 4.02 6.60
CA GLU A 221 -8.62 2.79 7.08
C GLU A 221 -8.37 1.58 6.19
N ARG A 222 -7.89 1.77 4.96
CA ARG A 222 -7.51 0.69 4.05
C ARG A 222 -6.01 0.45 3.98
N ILE A 223 -5.29 0.88 5.00
CA ILE A 223 -3.86 0.68 5.16
C ILE A 223 -3.61 -0.25 6.34
N ILE A 224 -3.07 -1.43 6.02
CA ILE A 224 -2.64 -2.46 6.96
C ILE A 224 -1.11 -2.49 6.95
N GLY A 225 -0.48 -2.46 8.11
CA GLY A 225 0.97 -2.51 8.27
C GLY A 225 1.40 -3.43 9.40
N SER A 226 2.68 -3.40 9.72
CA SER A 226 3.18 -3.88 11.02
C SER A 226 2.60 -3.01 12.12
N ASP A 227 2.44 -3.57 13.31
CA ASP A 227 1.77 -2.87 14.40
C ASP A 227 2.67 -2.72 15.62
N GLU A 228 2.50 -1.59 16.27
CA GLU A 228 2.99 -1.27 17.60
C GLU A 228 1.85 -0.86 18.54
N ALA A 229 2.13 -0.81 19.84
CA ALA A 229 1.13 -0.44 20.83
C ALA A 229 0.77 1.05 20.68
N VAL A 230 -0.53 1.31 20.73
CA VAL A 230 -1.11 2.65 20.81
C VAL A 230 -1.62 2.86 22.23
N VAL A 231 -1.29 3.99 22.83
CA VAL A 231 -1.59 4.31 24.23
C VAL A 231 -2.11 5.75 24.36
N ALA A 232 -2.78 6.04 25.48
CA ALA A 232 -3.05 7.41 25.86
C ALA A 232 -1.81 8.05 26.50
N THR A 233 -1.59 9.34 26.31
CA THR A 233 -0.43 10.07 26.88
C THR A 233 -0.37 10.01 28.41
N GLY A 234 -1.52 9.94 29.10
CA GLY A 234 -1.60 9.79 30.56
C GLY A 234 -1.66 8.34 31.07
N GLN A 235 -1.45 7.33 30.19
CA GLN A 235 -1.62 5.92 30.56
C GLN A 235 -0.47 5.37 31.44
N ASP A 236 0.72 5.97 31.43
CA ASP A 236 1.87 5.67 32.29
C ASP A 236 2.21 4.16 32.41
N GLY A 237 2.11 3.43 31.30
CA GLY A 237 2.39 1.99 31.27
C GLY A 237 1.30 1.09 31.84
N ALA A 238 0.16 1.64 32.27
CA ALA A 238 -0.99 0.86 32.67
C ALA A 238 -1.53 0.02 31.49
N ASP A 239 -2.10 -1.15 31.79
CA ASP A 239 -2.82 -1.92 30.78
C ASP A 239 -4.08 -1.19 30.31
N GLY A 240 -4.41 -1.28 29.02
CA GLY A 240 -5.58 -0.62 28.44
C GLY A 240 -6.92 -1.01 29.07
N LEU A 241 -7.02 -2.21 29.68
CA LEU A 241 -8.21 -2.62 30.44
C LEU A 241 -8.32 -1.85 31.77
N GLY A 242 -7.20 -1.38 32.30
CA GLY A 242 -7.13 -0.61 33.54
C GLY A 242 -7.17 0.91 33.35
N TYR A 243 -7.28 1.39 32.10
CA TYR A 243 -7.23 2.82 31.80
C TYR A 243 -8.41 3.28 30.96
N GLN A 244 -8.97 4.42 31.33
CA GLN A 244 -9.99 5.13 30.54
C GLN A 244 -9.42 6.47 30.09
N LEU A 245 -9.61 6.80 28.81
CA LEU A 245 -9.17 8.06 28.21
C LEU A 245 -9.72 9.23 29.03
N ARG A 246 -8.85 10.17 29.41
CA ARG A 246 -9.18 11.33 30.24
C ARG A 246 -9.16 12.60 29.40
N GLU A 247 -9.80 13.64 29.95
CA GLU A 247 -9.69 14.98 29.36
C GLU A 247 -8.22 15.44 29.35
N GLY A 248 -7.76 15.89 28.19
CA GLY A 248 -6.37 16.26 27.93
C GLY A 248 -5.45 15.14 27.49
N ASP A 249 -5.91 13.88 27.48
CA ASP A 249 -5.15 12.80 26.87
C ASP A 249 -5.16 12.90 25.34
N GLU A 250 -3.99 12.65 24.75
CA GLU A 250 -3.84 12.39 23.32
C GLU A 250 -3.53 10.90 23.09
N VAL A 251 -3.67 10.45 21.87
CA VAL A 251 -3.33 9.07 21.47
C VAL A 251 -1.96 9.06 20.81
N GLY A 252 -1.09 8.18 21.25
CA GLY A 252 0.29 8.12 20.78
C GLY A 252 0.89 6.72 20.75
N LEU A 253 2.17 6.66 20.40
CA LEU A 253 2.95 5.45 20.25
C LEU A 253 3.50 4.99 21.62
N GLY A 254 3.17 3.75 21.98
CA GLY A 254 3.51 3.19 23.30
C GLY A 254 4.83 2.43 23.37
N GLY A 255 5.60 2.41 22.28
CA GLY A 255 6.95 1.84 22.26
C GLY A 255 7.05 0.31 22.25
N ARG A 256 5.92 -0.41 22.29
CA ARG A 256 5.91 -1.86 22.31
C ARG A 256 5.53 -2.41 20.92
N PHE A 257 6.48 -3.04 20.24
CA PHE A 257 6.24 -3.78 19.00
C PHE A 257 5.24 -4.92 19.21
N ILE A 258 4.28 -5.08 18.32
CA ILE A 258 3.22 -6.11 18.39
C ILE A 258 3.48 -7.19 17.36
N VAL A 259 3.54 -6.85 16.08
CA VAL A 259 3.64 -7.82 14.99
C VAL A 259 4.31 -7.26 13.75
N LYS A 260 5.20 -8.05 13.13
CA LYS A 260 5.69 -7.78 11.77
C LYS A 260 4.71 -8.38 10.76
N ASN A 261 4.14 -7.53 9.91
CA ASN A 261 3.10 -7.93 8.96
C ASN A 261 3.70 -8.52 7.67
N LEU A 262 4.36 -9.66 7.77
CA LEU A 262 4.97 -10.40 6.66
C LEU A 262 4.45 -11.83 6.59
N LYS A 263 4.48 -12.43 5.40
CA LYS A 263 4.13 -13.84 5.18
C LYS A 263 2.70 -14.15 5.65
N MET A 264 2.53 -15.14 6.54
CA MET A 264 1.21 -15.52 7.06
C MET A 264 0.55 -14.41 7.88
N ASN A 265 1.33 -13.51 8.48
CA ASN A 265 0.77 -12.36 9.21
C ASN A 265 0.01 -11.41 8.30
N LYS A 266 0.41 -11.21 7.03
CA LYS A 266 -0.38 -10.47 6.04
C LYS A 266 -1.77 -11.09 5.84
N VAL A 267 -1.84 -12.42 5.71
CA VAL A 267 -3.13 -13.13 5.60
C VAL A 267 -3.97 -12.96 6.87
N ALA A 268 -3.35 -13.11 8.04
CA ALA A 268 -4.05 -12.93 9.31
C ALA A 268 -4.62 -11.51 9.49
N ALA A 269 -3.85 -10.49 9.08
CA ALA A 269 -4.30 -9.11 9.11
C ALA A 269 -5.46 -8.86 8.12
N ILE A 270 -5.37 -9.35 6.89
CA ILE A 270 -6.45 -9.28 5.90
C ILE A 270 -7.74 -9.91 6.45
N VAL A 271 -7.65 -11.09 7.07
CA VAL A 271 -8.82 -11.77 7.67
C VAL A 271 -9.46 -10.93 8.77
N ARG A 272 -8.65 -10.28 9.62
CA ARG A 272 -9.16 -9.49 10.75
C ARG A 272 -9.73 -8.14 10.33
N GLU A 273 -9.07 -7.45 9.39
CA GLU A 273 -9.36 -6.05 9.09
C GLU A 273 -10.26 -5.88 7.85
N ILE A 274 -10.06 -6.70 6.82
CA ILE A 274 -10.90 -6.66 5.62
C ILE A 274 -12.13 -7.58 5.79
N GLY A 275 -11.97 -8.73 6.47
CA GLY A 275 -13.03 -9.72 6.67
C GLY A 275 -13.50 -10.42 5.39
N ARG A 276 -12.81 -10.18 4.27
CA ARG A 276 -13.09 -10.77 2.96
C ARG A 276 -11.82 -11.30 2.33
N ARG A 277 -11.95 -12.38 1.55
CA ARG A 277 -10.85 -12.90 0.77
C ARG A 277 -10.63 -12.01 -0.47
N PRO A 278 -9.41 -11.52 -0.72
CA PRO A 278 -9.10 -10.76 -1.91
C PRO A 278 -9.28 -11.59 -3.18
N VAL A 279 -9.56 -10.92 -4.29
CA VAL A 279 -9.60 -11.53 -5.64
C VAL A 279 -8.41 -11.10 -6.49
N LEU A 280 -7.70 -10.06 -6.07
CA LEU A 280 -6.42 -9.63 -6.64
C LEU A 280 -5.38 -9.42 -5.54
N ALA A 281 -4.15 -9.85 -5.78
CA ALA A 281 -2.99 -9.58 -4.94
C ALA A 281 -1.82 -9.09 -5.79
N PHE A 282 -1.09 -8.10 -5.26
CA PHE A 282 0.12 -7.54 -5.87
C PHE A 282 1.22 -7.54 -4.82
N GLY A 283 2.40 -8.03 -5.20
CA GLY A 283 3.56 -8.10 -4.32
C GLY A 283 4.86 -8.20 -5.12
N ASN A 284 6.02 -8.28 -4.44
CA ASN A 284 7.33 -8.34 -5.10
C ASN A 284 8.29 -9.34 -4.45
N SER A 285 7.94 -9.90 -3.32
CA SER A 285 8.85 -10.70 -2.50
C SER A 285 8.21 -11.97 -1.94
N THR A 286 9.04 -12.85 -1.36
CA THR A 286 8.54 -14.01 -0.61
C THR A 286 7.76 -13.63 0.64
N GLY A 287 7.87 -12.39 1.11
CA GLY A 287 7.04 -11.82 2.16
C GLY A 287 5.55 -11.78 1.79
N ASP A 288 5.23 -11.71 0.48
CA ASP A 288 3.90 -11.62 -0.09
C ASP A 288 3.33 -12.97 -0.54
N SER A 289 4.17 -14.01 -0.60
CA SER A 289 3.79 -15.32 -1.14
C SER A 289 2.56 -15.92 -0.46
N SER A 290 2.41 -15.76 0.86
CA SER A 290 1.22 -16.24 1.58
C SER A 290 -0.03 -15.46 1.19
N MET A 291 0.06 -14.15 0.99
CA MET A 291 -1.02 -13.29 0.53
C MET A 291 -1.45 -13.67 -0.89
N ALA A 292 -0.51 -13.81 -1.81
CA ALA A 292 -0.74 -14.25 -3.18
C ALA A 292 -1.37 -15.65 -3.24
N ALA A 293 -0.80 -16.61 -2.49
CA ALA A 293 -1.30 -17.98 -2.43
C ALA A 293 -2.72 -18.05 -1.84
N TRP A 294 -2.99 -17.32 -0.76
CA TRP A 294 -4.33 -17.30 -0.18
C TRP A 294 -5.35 -16.61 -1.08
N THR A 295 -4.94 -15.58 -1.81
CA THR A 295 -5.81 -14.95 -2.81
C THR A 295 -6.20 -15.93 -3.92
N THR A 296 -5.26 -16.75 -4.42
CA THR A 296 -5.49 -17.56 -5.63
C THR A 296 -5.90 -19.00 -5.37
N ARG A 297 -5.30 -19.70 -4.37
CA ARG A 297 -5.51 -21.13 -4.19
C ARG A 297 -6.90 -21.48 -3.66
N GLY A 298 -7.74 -22.14 -4.49
CA GLY A 298 -9.09 -22.55 -4.08
C GLY A 298 -9.99 -21.37 -3.74
N ASN A 299 -9.80 -20.21 -4.35
CA ASN A 299 -10.75 -19.11 -4.26
C ASN A 299 -11.98 -19.45 -5.11
N PRO A 300 -13.20 -19.36 -4.57
CA PRO A 300 -14.42 -19.65 -5.35
C PRO A 300 -14.67 -18.61 -6.46
N ALA A 301 -14.14 -17.39 -6.31
CA ALA A 301 -14.17 -16.37 -7.34
C ALA A 301 -12.91 -16.44 -8.21
N ARG A 302 -13.02 -16.05 -9.50
CA ARG A 302 -11.88 -15.84 -10.36
C ARG A 302 -10.89 -14.87 -9.69
N SER A 303 -9.65 -15.25 -9.56
CA SER A 303 -8.64 -14.50 -8.81
C SER A 303 -7.26 -14.60 -9.41
N LEU A 304 -6.45 -13.55 -9.31
CA LEU A 304 -5.10 -13.49 -9.82
C LEU A 304 -4.14 -12.90 -8.79
N ALA A 305 -2.87 -13.25 -8.91
CA ALA A 305 -1.78 -12.58 -8.20
C ALA A 305 -0.71 -12.12 -9.21
N PHE A 306 -0.25 -10.89 -9.04
CA PHE A 306 0.79 -10.26 -9.85
C PHE A 306 2.02 -10.03 -8.97
N MET A 307 3.19 -10.51 -9.41
CA MET A 307 4.42 -10.38 -8.66
C MET A 307 5.44 -9.58 -9.45
N LEU A 308 5.83 -8.43 -8.90
CA LEU A 308 6.79 -7.53 -9.54
C LEU A 308 8.19 -8.13 -9.50
N CYS A 309 8.83 -8.10 -10.67
CA CYS A 309 10.21 -8.52 -10.87
C CYS A 309 11.04 -7.26 -11.08
N CYS A 310 11.80 -6.85 -10.05
CA CYS A 310 12.68 -5.70 -10.15
C CYS A 310 13.93 -6.05 -10.97
N ASP A 311 13.76 -6.07 -12.29
CA ASP A 311 14.78 -6.47 -13.29
C ASP A 311 15.38 -5.29 -14.07
N ASP A 312 14.95 -4.06 -13.80
CA ASP A 312 15.48 -2.84 -14.41
C ASP A 312 16.68 -2.30 -13.64
N THR A 313 17.86 -2.48 -14.19
CA THR A 313 19.12 -2.01 -13.61
C THR A 313 19.51 -0.59 -14.05
N VAL A 314 18.72 0.04 -14.92
CA VAL A 314 18.97 1.38 -15.48
C VAL A 314 18.10 2.43 -14.78
N ARG A 315 16.80 2.18 -14.74
CA ARG A 315 15.81 3.12 -14.19
C ARG A 315 15.51 2.87 -12.70
N GLU A 316 15.85 1.64 -12.22
CA GLU A 316 15.65 1.18 -10.84
C GLU A 316 16.91 0.43 -10.34
N ASN A 317 17.00 0.19 -9.04
CA ASN A 317 18.05 -0.64 -8.43
C ASN A 317 17.74 -2.14 -8.61
N GLY A 318 17.52 -2.55 -9.85
CA GLY A 318 17.12 -3.90 -10.21
C GLY A 318 18.13 -4.96 -9.82
N ASN A 319 17.62 -6.14 -9.48
CA ASN A 319 18.42 -7.34 -9.21
C ASN A 319 17.93 -8.48 -10.10
N PRO A 320 18.59 -8.72 -11.27
CA PRO A 320 18.17 -9.76 -12.21
C PRO A 320 18.09 -11.16 -11.61
N ALA A 321 18.97 -11.51 -10.66
CA ALA A 321 18.95 -12.80 -10.01
C ALA A 321 17.74 -12.99 -9.07
N LYS A 322 17.37 -11.94 -8.33
CA LYS A 322 16.12 -11.95 -7.53
C LYS A 322 14.89 -11.99 -8.44
N ALA A 323 14.90 -11.22 -9.52
CA ALA A 323 13.81 -11.20 -10.51
C ALA A 323 13.58 -12.57 -11.15
N GLU A 324 14.65 -13.29 -11.50
CA GLU A 324 14.52 -14.64 -12.05
C GLU A 324 13.96 -15.65 -11.05
N LYS A 325 14.37 -15.56 -9.78
CA LYS A 325 13.78 -16.38 -8.72
C LYS A 325 12.27 -16.09 -8.55
N MET A 326 11.87 -14.82 -8.69
CA MET A 326 10.45 -14.46 -8.61
C MET A 326 9.67 -15.00 -9.83
N ARG A 327 10.23 -14.96 -11.06
CA ARG A 327 9.60 -15.56 -12.24
C ARG A 327 9.41 -17.08 -12.07
N ALA A 328 10.43 -17.76 -11.54
CA ALA A 328 10.32 -19.20 -11.26
C ALA A 328 9.20 -19.48 -10.25
N LEU A 329 9.11 -18.69 -9.17
CA LEU A 329 8.05 -18.79 -8.18
C LEU A 329 6.66 -18.51 -8.76
N CYS A 330 6.56 -17.54 -9.68
CA CYS A 330 5.33 -17.27 -10.43
C CYS A 330 4.91 -18.47 -11.29
N ALA A 331 5.84 -19.06 -12.03
CA ALA A 331 5.57 -20.23 -12.87
C ALA A 331 5.10 -21.43 -12.05
N GLU A 332 5.71 -21.67 -10.87
CA GLU A 332 5.32 -22.75 -9.96
C GLU A 332 3.91 -22.56 -9.38
N ASN A 333 3.49 -21.32 -9.13
CA ASN A 333 2.23 -21.03 -8.41
C ASN A 333 1.12 -20.52 -9.33
N GLY A 334 1.35 -20.37 -10.63
CA GLY A 334 0.39 -19.79 -11.58
C GLY A 334 0.15 -18.29 -11.35
N TRP A 335 1.12 -17.57 -10.78
CA TRP A 335 1.08 -16.12 -10.64
C TRP A 335 1.63 -15.43 -11.89
N ILE A 336 1.29 -14.17 -12.06
CA ILE A 336 1.69 -13.36 -13.22
C ILE A 336 2.92 -12.53 -12.84
N PRO A 337 4.09 -12.76 -13.46
CA PRO A 337 5.25 -11.91 -13.26
C PRO A 337 5.05 -10.56 -13.97
N VAL A 338 5.45 -9.47 -13.33
CA VAL A 338 5.50 -8.12 -13.92
C VAL A 338 6.95 -7.70 -14.05
N SER A 339 7.43 -7.49 -15.26
CA SER A 339 8.80 -7.01 -15.52
C SER A 339 8.85 -5.49 -15.52
N MET A 340 9.56 -4.89 -14.57
CA MET A 340 9.75 -3.43 -14.58
C MET A 340 10.46 -2.95 -15.84
N LYS A 341 11.42 -3.75 -16.35
CA LYS A 341 12.16 -3.44 -17.57
C LYS A 341 11.34 -3.66 -18.84
N GLY A 342 10.57 -4.76 -18.90
CA GLY A 342 9.88 -5.19 -20.12
C GLY A 342 8.46 -4.65 -20.23
N ASP A 343 7.71 -4.59 -19.12
CA ASP A 343 6.30 -4.23 -19.15
C ASP A 343 6.04 -2.72 -19.02
N TRP A 344 7.00 -1.96 -18.50
CA TRP A 344 6.82 -0.53 -18.19
C TRP A 344 7.60 0.39 -19.12
N LYS A 345 6.95 1.45 -19.61
CA LYS A 345 7.59 2.54 -20.37
C LYS A 345 8.40 3.46 -19.47
N THR A 346 7.91 3.73 -18.26
CA THR A 346 8.53 4.58 -17.25
C THR A 346 8.30 3.97 -15.87
N ILE A 347 9.13 4.32 -14.87
CA ILE A 347 8.93 3.91 -13.48
C ILE A 347 8.41 5.09 -12.66
N TYR A 348 9.17 6.19 -12.61
CA TYR A 348 8.86 7.37 -11.79
C TYR A 348 8.35 8.57 -12.60
N GLY A 349 8.37 8.48 -13.94
CA GLY A 349 8.02 9.58 -14.85
C GLY A 349 9.25 10.36 -15.32
N ASP A 350 8.97 11.43 -16.07
CA ASP A 350 10.01 12.28 -16.64
C ASP A 350 10.68 13.13 -15.55
N GLY A 351 11.98 13.40 -15.71
CA GLY A 351 12.73 14.25 -14.78
C GLY A 351 13.35 13.52 -13.59
N VAL A 352 13.05 12.22 -13.40
CA VAL A 352 13.72 11.37 -12.40
C VAL A 352 14.74 10.48 -13.09
N SER A 353 15.97 10.47 -12.58
CA SER A 353 17.02 9.59 -13.07
C SER A 353 17.78 8.93 -11.92
N ARG A 354 18.06 7.64 -12.08
CA ARG A 354 18.86 6.91 -11.13
C ARG A 354 20.32 7.37 -11.24
N LYS A 355 20.95 7.65 -10.10
CA LYS A 355 22.37 7.96 -10.04
C LYS A 355 23.20 6.72 -10.35
N PRO A 356 24.36 6.86 -11.03
CA PRO A 356 25.29 5.75 -11.16
C PRO A 356 25.69 5.23 -9.77
N VAL A 357 25.73 3.90 -9.61
CA VAL A 357 26.34 3.32 -8.41
C VAL A 357 27.80 3.79 -8.40
N ARG A 358 28.18 4.54 -7.36
CA ARG A 358 29.60 4.90 -7.20
C ARG A 358 30.37 3.59 -7.06
N ALA A 359 31.27 3.32 -8.01
CA ALA A 359 32.30 2.33 -7.81
C ALA A 359 33.20 2.88 -6.70
N GLU A 360 33.19 2.25 -5.53
CA GLU A 360 34.17 2.48 -4.49
C GLU A 360 35.54 1.89 -4.87
#